data_680da1d0d3951109b64a58066f1ac0c1
#
_entry.id   680da1d0d3951109b64a58066f1ac0c1
#
_cell.length_a   1.000
_cell.length_b   1.000
_cell.length_c   1.000
_cell.angle_alpha   90.00
_cell.angle_beta   90.00
_cell.angle_gamma   90.00
#
_symmetry.space_group_name_H-M   'P 1'
#
loop_
_entity.id
_entity.type
_entity.pdbx_description
1 polymer ?
#
loop_
_entity_poly.entity_id
_entity_poly.type
_entity_poly.pdbx_seq_one_letter_code
_entity_poly.pdbx_strand_id
1 'polypeptide(L)'
;MQRYRECHDFYHCIVNLPVSVEYELALKYFEFANLGLPMTAIAALFGPLRLTPKKREKLFTEYVPWALRCGGSARSLITVYWEERWGQSVEEMKKELRIWDPPEARWSKPLNEAKIAAIKRQQQGSDNAVQF
;
A
#
# COMPACT_ATOMS: atom_id res chain seq x y z
N MET A 1 9.26 -8.48 -16.44
CA MET A 1 8.96 -9.18 -15.16
C MET A 1 9.90 -8.81 -14.03
N GLN A 2 11.19 -8.61 -14.26
CA GLN A 2 12.12 -8.20 -13.20
C GLN A 2 11.73 -6.86 -12.58
N ARG A 3 11.51 -5.81 -13.35
CA ARG A 3 11.09 -4.49 -12.84
C ARG A 3 9.82 -4.55 -11.99
N TYR A 4 8.84 -5.37 -12.36
CA TYR A 4 7.63 -5.58 -11.56
C TYR A 4 7.96 -6.11 -10.16
N ARG A 5 8.85 -7.09 -10.04
CA ARG A 5 9.28 -7.64 -8.75
C ARG A 5 10.02 -6.62 -7.90
N GLU A 6 10.92 -5.85 -8.52
CA GLU A 6 11.70 -4.81 -7.85
C GLU A 6 10.82 -3.68 -7.33
N CYS A 7 9.75 -3.35 -8.05
CA CYS A 7 8.84 -2.26 -7.69
C CYS A 7 7.67 -2.68 -6.80
N HIS A 8 7.41 -3.98 -6.62
CA HIS A 8 6.26 -4.48 -5.88
C HIS A 8 6.17 -3.96 -4.44
N ASP A 9 7.30 -3.89 -3.74
CA ASP A 9 7.36 -3.35 -2.37
C ASP A 9 7.00 -1.87 -2.32
N PHE A 10 7.35 -1.10 -3.35
CA PHE A 10 6.93 0.29 -3.49
C PHE A 10 5.43 0.42 -3.71
N TYR A 11 4.80 -0.55 -4.36
CA TYR A 11 3.34 -0.56 -4.54
C TYR A 11 2.63 -0.71 -3.20
N HIS A 12 3.08 -1.59 -2.31
CA HIS A 12 2.56 -1.67 -0.94
C HIS A 12 2.67 -0.34 -0.20
N CYS A 13 3.79 0.34 -0.35
CA CYS A 13 4.02 1.63 0.28
C CYS A 13 3.09 2.72 -0.26
N ILE A 14 2.97 2.86 -1.59
CA ILE A 14 2.17 3.92 -2.20
C ILE A 14 0.67 3.71 -2.05
N VAL A 15 0.19 2.47 -2.07
CA VAL A 15 -1.22 2.14 -1.83
C VAL A 15 -1.57 2.00 -0.36
N ASN A 16 -0.59 2.10 0.54
CA ASN A 16 -0.76 2.07 1.99
C ASN A 16 -1.40 0.77 2.53
N LEU A 17 -1.03 -0.36 1.95
CA LEU A 17 -1.50 -1.68 2.37
C LEU A 17 -0.43 -2.42 3.20
N PRO A 18 -0.82 -3.04 4.33
CA PRO A 18 0.08 -3.95 5.07
C PRO A 18 0.44 -5.20 4.25
N VAL A 19 1.48 -5.90 4.69
CA VAL A 19 1.88 -7.17 4.10
C VAL A 19 1.17 -8.31 4.83
N SER A 20 0.06 -8.77 4.27
CA SER A 20 -0.66 -9.98 4.69
C SER A 20 -1.42 -10.56 3.51
N VAL A 21 -1.89 -11.82 3.62
CA VAL A 21 -2.49 -12.53 2.48
C VAL A 21 -3.69 -11.79 1.91
N GLU A 22 -4.60 -11.28 2.75
CA GLU A 22 -5.77 -10.53 2.31
C GLU A 22 -5.42 -9.21 1.63
N TYR A 23 -4.42 -8.49 2.14
CA TYR A 23 -3.97 -7.21 1.55
C TYR A 23 -3.10 -7.43 0.31
N GLU A 24 -2.35 -8.53 0.27
CA GLU A 24 -1.64 -8.95 -0.93
C GLU A 24 -2.60 -9.21 -2.10
N LEU A 25 -3.73 -9.86 -1.80
CA LEU A 25 -4.78 -10.08 -2.81
C LEU A 25 -5.44 -8.76 -3.24
N ALA A 26 -5.72 -7.86 -2.31
CA ALA A 26 -6.23 -6.52 -2.64
C ALA A 26 -5.27 -5.78 -3.57
N LEU A 27 -3.97 -5.86 -3.31
CA LEU A 27 -2.95 -5.29 -4.18
C LEU A 27 -2.94 -5.96 -5.56
N LYS A 28 -3.14 -7.28 -5.66
CA LYS A 28 -3.24 -7.97 -6.96
C LYS A 28 -4.43 -7.50 -7.80
N TYR A 29 -5.56 -7.21 -7.20
CA TYR A 29 -6.70 -6.58 -7.90
C TYR A 29 -6.35 -5.17 -8.38
N PHE A 30 -5.68 -4.38 -7.55
CA PHE A 30 -5.21 -3.06 -7.94
C PHE A 30 -4.21 -3.13 -9.09
N GLU A 31 -3.21 -3.99 -9.00
CA GLU A 31 -2.20 -4.20 -10.05
C GLU A 31 -2.82 -4.69 -11.36
N PHE A 32 -3.80 -5.59 -11.27
CA PHE A 32 -4.53 -6.04 -12.45
C PHE A 32 -5.25 -4.88 -13.15
N ALA A 33 -5.94 -4.04 -12.40
CA ALA A 33 -6.63 -2.87 -12.95
C ALA A 33 -5.66 -1.81 -13.50
N ASN A 34 -4.48 -1.65 -12.88
CA ASN A 34 -3.48 -0.65 -13.26
C ASN A 34 -2.56 -1.10 -14.40
N LEU A 35 -2.10 -2.35 -14.37
CA LEU A 35 -1.06 -2.86 -15.24
C LEU A 35 -1.58 -3.84 -16.30
N GLY A 36 -2.75 -4.45 -16.09
CA GLY A 36 -3.33 -5.44 -17.00
C GLY A 36 -2.52 -6.73 -17.12
N LEU A 37 -1.70 -7.07 -16.12
CA LEU A 37 -0.83 -8.24 -16.17
C LEU A 37 -1.63 -9.54 -15.99
N PRO A 38 -1.51 -10.53 -16.90
CA PRO A 38 -2.24 -11.80 -16.78
C PRO A 38 -1.95 -12.55 -15.48
N MET A 39 -0.74 -12.45 -14.96
CA MET A 39 -0.33 -13.10 -13.72
C MET A 39 -1.08 -12.53 -12.50
N THR A 40 -1.32 -11.24 -12.48
CA THR A 40 -2.13 -10.62 -11.42
C THR A 40 -3.60 -11.00 -11.51
N ALA A 41 -4.13 -11.18 -12.73
CA ALA A 41 -5.48 -11.70 -12.96
C ALA A 41 -5.66 -13.12 -12.40
N ILE A 42 -4.72 -14.01 -12.67
CA ILE A 42 -4.74 -15.41 -12.16
C ILE A 42 -4.68 -15.39 -10.62
N ALA A 43 -3.80 -14.61 -10.03
CA ALA A 43 -3.69 -14.46 -8.59
C ALA A 43 -4.98 -13.89 -7.96
N ALA A 44 -5.61 -12.90 -8.61
CA ALA A 44 -6.88 -12.32 -8.19
C ALA A 44 -8.04 -13.33 -8.26
N LEU A 45 -8.04 -14.21 -9.24
CA LEU A 45 -9.11 -15.22 -9.43
C LEU A 45 -9.01 -16.36 -8.42
N PHE A 46 -7.84 -16.91 -8.21
CA PHE A 46 -7.63 -18.12 -7.37
C PHE A 46 -7.20 -17.80 -5.94
N GLY A 47 -6.58 -16.64 -5.71
CA GLY A 47 -6.09 -16.22 -4.40
C GLY A 47 -7.16 -16.22 -3.29
N PRO A 48 -8.40 -15.72 -3.55
CA PRO A 48 -9.44 -15.69 -2.52
C PRO A 48 -9.84 -17.06 -1.96
N LEU A 49 -9.58 -18.14 -2.69
CA LEU A 49 -9.84 -19.51 -2.23
C LEU A 49 -9.01 -19.90 -0.99
N ARG A 50 -7.90 -19.21 -0.75
CA ARG A 50 -7.01 -19.41 0.41
C ARG A 50 -7.48 -18.64 1.66
N LEU A 51 -8.46 -17.76 1.52
CA LEU A 51 -8.97 -16.96 2.64
C LEU A 51 -10.12 -17.67 3.35
N THR A 52 -10.26 -17.38 4.65
CA THR A 52 -11.46 -17.74 5.40
C THR A 52 -12.69 -17.02 4.81
N PRO A 53 -13.92 -17.58 4.94
CA PRO A 53 -15.13 -16.96 4.39
C PRO A 53 -15.31 -15.49 4.80
N LYS A 54 -15.04 -15.17 6.07
CA LYS A 54 -15.14 -13.81 6.62
C LYS A 54 -14.15 -12.83 5.96
N LYS A 55 -12.90 -13.23 5.79
CA LYS A 55 -11.86 -12.42 5.13
C LYS A 55 -12.15 -12.27 3.64
N ARG A 56 -12.67 -13.30 3.01
CA ARG A 56 -13.09 -13.27 1.60
C ARG A 56 -14.23 -12.28 1.37
N GLU A 57 -15.25 -12.30 2.21
CA GLU A 57 -16.36 -11.36 2.15
C GLU A 57 -15.87 -9.92 2.28
N LYS A 58 -15.02 -9.64 3.26
CA LYS A 58 -14.40 -8.31 3.44
C LYS A 58 -13.58 -7.89 2.23
N LEU A 59 -12.79 -8.79 1.65
CA LEU A 59 -12.03 -8.53 0.44
C LEU A 59 -12.95 -8.08 -0.70
N PHE A 60 -14.00 -8.83 -0.99
CA PHE A 60 -14.90 -8.54 -2.12
C PHE A 60 -15.82 -7.35 -1.89
N THR A 61 -16.22 -7.06 -0.66
CA THR A 61 -17.11 -5.93 -0.36
C THR A 61 -16.39 -4.59 -0.24
N GLU A 62 -15.20 -4.56 0.31
CA GLU A 62 -14.49 -3.31 0.63
C GLU A 62 -13.28 -3.07 -0.29
N TYR A 63 -12.41 -4.06 -0.44
CA TYR A 63 -11.12 -3.88 -1.11
C TYR A 63 -11.17 -4.00 -2.62
N VAL A 64 -11.92 -4.95 -3.16
CA VAL A 64 -12.01 -5.16 -4.62
C VAL A 64 -12.61 -3.94 -5.33
N PRO A 65 -13.75 -3.36 -4.88
CA PRO A 65 -14.28 -2.14 -5.49
C PRO A 65 -13.29 -0.97 -5.45
N TRP A 66 -12.61 -0.78 -4.32
CA TRP A 66 -11.56 0.23 -4.21
C TRP A 66 -10.40 -0.05 -5.18
N ALA A 67 -9.88 -1.27 -5.18
CA ALA A 67 -8.72 -1.68 -5.98
C ALA A 67 -8.97 -1.48 -7.48
N LEU A 68 -10.13 -1.88 -7.97
CA LEU A 68 -10.49 -1.74 -9.39
C LEU A 68 -10.68 -0.27 -9.80
N ARG A 69 -11.34 0.53 -8.98
CA ARG A 69 -11.54 1.96 -9.25
C ARG A 69 -10.24 2.75 -9.16
N CYS A 70 -9.50 2.56 -8.08
CA CYS A 70 -8.24 3.26 -7.85
C CYS A 70 -7.17 2.83 -8.85
N GLY A 71 -6.99 1.52 -9.05
CA GLY A 71 -6.04 0.98 -10.01
C GLY A 71 -6.33 1.42 -11.46
N GLY A 72 -7.59 1.39 -11.87
CA GLY A 72 -8.01 1.81 -13.20
C GLY A 72 -7.87 3.32 -13.44
N SER A 73 -7.99 4.15 -12.40
CA SER A 73 -7.86 5.61 -12.49
C SER A 73 -6.43 6.11 -12.28
N ALA A 74 -5.59 5.32 -11.62
CA ALA A 74 -4.21 5.68 -11.33
C ALA A 74 -3.34 5.65 -12.59
N ARG A 75 -2.30 6.47 -12.60
CA ARG A 75 -1.26 6.36 -13.62
C ARG A 75 -0.56 5.01 -13.51
N SER A 76 -0.07 4.48 -14.63
CA SER A 76 0.63 3.20 -14.66
C SER A 76 1.87 3.22 -13.77
N LEU A 77 1.86 2.41 -12.72
CA LEU A 77 2.95 2.38 -11.73
C LEU A 77 4.24 1.78 -12.28
N ILE A 78 4.16 0.94 -13.33
CA ILE A 78 5.35 0.34 -13.93
C ILE A 78 6.21 1.35 -14.68
N THR A 79 5.62 2.49 -15.07
CA THR A 79 6.34 3.57 -15.76
C THR A 79 6.98 4.58 -14.80
N VAL A 80 6.75 4.45 -13.52
CA VAL A 80 7.33 5.34 -12.51
C VAL A 80 8.80 4.99 -12.27
N TYR A 81 9.67 5.99 -12.33
CA TYR A 81 11.08 5.88 -11.97
C TYR A 81 11.24 6.10 -10.47
N TRP A 82 11.06 5.05 -9.68
CA TRP A 82 11.13 5.10 -8.21
C TRP A 82 12.49 5.57 -7.72
N GLU A 83 13.54 5.25 -8.45
CA GLU A 83 14.92 5.63 -8.17
C GLU A 83 15.15 7.14 -8.14
N GLU A 84 14.32 7.90 -8.84
CA GLU A 84 14.41 9.37 -8.94
C GLU A 84 13.49 10.09 -7.93
N ARG A 85 12.71 9.34 -7.16
CA ARG A 85 11.65 9.90 -6.31
C ARG A 85 11.89 9.81 -4.81
N TRP A 86 13.11 9.51 -4.40
CA TRP A 86 13.46 9.36 -2.98
C TRP A 86 13.22 10.63 -2.13
N GLY A 87 13.30 11.82 -2.74
CA GLY A 87 13.07 13.09 -2.07
C GLY A 87 11.62 13.57 -2.08
N GLN A 88 10.71 12.87 -2.76
CA GLN A 88 9.31 13.23 -2.86
C GLN A 88 8.49 12.60 -1.73
N SER A 89 7.57 13.39 -1.14
CA SER A 89 6.67 12.84 -0.11
C SER A 89 5.67 11.85 -0.72
N VAL A 90 5.29 10.83 0.07
CA VAL A 90 4.31 9.81 -0.35
C VAL A 90 2.96 10.46 -0.69
N GLU A 91 2.54 11.46 0.07
CA GLU A 91 1.28 12.17 -0.15
C GLU A 91 1.25 12.95 -1.48
N GLU A 92 2.35 13.61 -1.83
CA GLU A 92 2.49 14.30 -3.12
C GLU A 92 2.47 13.29 -4.27
N MET A 93 3.18 12.18 -4.10
CA MET A 93 3.26 11.12 -5.10
C MET A 93 1.88 10.46 -5.32
N LYS A 94 1.10 10.24 -4.27
CA LYS A 94 -0.29 9.75 -4.39
C LYS A 94 -1.17 10.69 -5.20
N LYS A 95 -1.09 11.99 -4.94
CA LYS A 95 -1.85 13.00 -5.70
C LYS A 95 -1.48 13.00 -7.18
N GLU A 96 -0.18 12.96 -7.48
CA GLU A 96 0.34 12.92 -8.84
C GLU A 96 -0.10 11.65 -9.60
N LEU A 97 -0.06 10.50 -8.92
CA LEU A 97 -0.40 9.20 -9.49
C LEU A 97 -1.92 8.91 -9.44
N ARG A 98 -2.71 9.77 -8.84
CA ARG A 98 -4.17 9.61 -8.66
C ARG A 98 -4.53 8.37 -7.85
N ILE A 99 -3.84 8.18 -6.72
CA ILE A 99 -4.05 7.06 -5.80
C ILE A 99 -4.67 7.59 -4.52
N TRP A 100 -5.76 6.96 -4.05
CA TRP A 100 -6.36 7.22 -2.74
C TRP A 100 -6.30 5.99 -1.85
N ASP A 101 -6.35 6.21 -0.55
CA ASP A 101 -6.18 5.16 0.44
C ASP A 101 -7.31 4.12 0.40
N PRO A 102 -6.98 2.85 0.70
CA PRO A 102 -7.96 1.79 0.88
C PRO A 102 -8.82 2.02 2.14
N PRO A 103 -9.96 1.30 2.28
CA PRO A 103 -10.86 1.45 3.43
C PRO A 103 -10.18 1.34 4.80
N GLU A 104 -9.16 0.49 4.92
CA GLU A 104 -8.34 0.36 6.13
C GLU A 104 -6.86 0.58 5.79
N ALA A 105 -6.49 1.83 5.54
CA ALA A 105 -5.11 2.17 5.25
C ALA A 105 -4.19 1.96 6.48
N ARG A 106 -3.01 1.42 6.25
CA ARG A 106 -2.01 1.15 7.29
C ARG A 106 -1.66 2.38 8.13
N TRP A 107 -1.56 3.54 7.48
CA TRP A 107 -1.10 4.79 8.08
C TRP A 107 -2.23 5.81 8.32
N SER A 108 -3.49 5.46 8.01
CA SER A 108 -4.63 6.36 8.17
C SER A 108 -5.17 6.44 9.59
N LYS A 109 -4.74 5.53 10.48
CA LYS A 109 -5.03 5.69 11.91
C LYS A 109 -4.14 6.81 12.44
N PRO A 110 -4.70 7.95 12.89
CA PRO A 110 -3.92 8.96 13.54
C PRO A 110 -3.13 8.29 14.66
N LEU A 111 -1.83 8.52 14.71
CA LEU A 111 -1.03 8.09 15.84
C LEU A 111 -1.72 8.63 17.08
N ASN A 112 -2.21 7.74 17.91
CA ASN A 112 -2.87 8.09 19.16
C ASN A 112 -1.88 8.97 19.94
N GLU A 113 -2.37 10.05 20.54
CA GLU A 113 -1.55 11.06 21.24
C GLU A 113 -0.55 10.44 22.22
N ALA A 114 -0.92 9.32 22.84
CA ALA A 114 -0.04 8.55 23.73
C ALA A 114 1.19 7.98 22.99
N LYS A 115 1.03 7.52 21.73
CA LYS A 115 2.17 7.03 20.92
C LYS A 115 3.04 8.20 20.45
N ILE A 116 2.45 9.32 20.09
CA ILE A 116 3.19 10.54 19.73
C ILE A 116 4.02 11.03 20.92
N ALA A 117 3.42 11.07 22.11
CA ALA A 117 4.11 11.45 23.35
C ALA A 117 5.26 10.49 23.70
N ALA A 118 5.06 9.17 23.51
CA ALA A 118 6.10 8.17 23.76
C ALA A 118 7.28 8.33 22.78
N ILE A 119 7.03 8.55 21.50
CA ILE A 119 8.06 8.78 20.49
C ILE A 119 8.86 10.06 20.79
N LYS A 120 8.17 11.14 21.18
CA LYS A 120 8.84 12.41 21.57
C LYS A 120 9.73 12.23 22.80
N ARG A 121 9.29 11.44 23.81
CA ARG A 121 10.11 11.13 24.99
C ARG A 121 11.36 10.33 24.64
N GLN A 122 11.25 9.36 23.73
CA GLN A 122 12.40 8.57 23.27
C GLN A 122 13.41 9.44 22.51
N GLN A 123 12.95 10.35 21.67
CA GLN A 123 13.83 11.29 20.94
C GLN A 123 14.54 12.24 21.89
N GLN A 124 13.84 12.82 22.87
CA GLN A 124 14.46 13.69 23.88
C GLN A 124 15.47 12.94 24.77
N GLY A 125 15.20 11.68 25.10
CA GLY A 125 16.13 10.86 25.84
C GLY A 125 17.40 10.53 25.06
N SER A 126 17.29 10.34 23.74
CA SER A 126 18.42 10.10 22.85
C SER A 126 19.28 11.37 22.68
N ASP A 127 18.66 12.53 22.52
CA ASP A 127 19.37 13.80 22.38
C ASP A 127 20.13 14.17 23.66
N ASN A 128 19.57 13.91 24.83
CA ASN A 128 20.24 14.12 26.11
C ASN A 128 21.39 13.12 26.34
N ALA A 129 21.33 11.90 25.80
CA ALA A 129 22.42 10.92 25.89
C ALA A 129 23.61 11.25 24.97
N VAL A 130 23.43 12.04 23.94
CA VAL A 130 24.48 12.46 23.00
C VAL A 130 25.27 13.68 23.49
N GLN A 131 24.80 14.41 24.53
CA GLN A 131 25.48 15.56 25.11
C GLN A 131 26.54 15.22 26.15
N PHE A 132 26.75 13.97 26.44
CA PHE A 132 27.84 13.46 27.28
C PHE A 132 28.81 12.64 26.42
#